data_d0c01bd94e3198c6f04d5876ae8a39c1
#
_entry.id   d0c01bd94e3198c6f04d5876ae8a39c1
#
_cell.length_a   1.000
_cell.length_b   1.000
_cell.length_c   1.000
_cell.angle_alpha   90.00
_cell.angle_beta   90.00
_cell.angle_gamma   90.00
#
_symmetry.space_group_name_H-M   'P 1'
#
loop_
_entity.id
_entity.type
_entity.pdbx_description
1 polymer ?
#
loop_
_entity_poly.entity_id
_entity_poly.type
_entity_poly.pdbx_seq_one_letter_code
_entity_poly.pdbx_strand_id
1 'polypeptide(L)'
;MNKKEALSQRQWYVIDARGKILGRMATEIAKVLRGKHKPCYTPNQDAGDFVIVVNAREIKLTGAKLDQKVYYRHSEYPGGIRARSAAQMRDEKPEEMVVLAVKGMLPKNRLSRKLVTKLKVYAGPEHPHDAQKPQPLAVRA
;
A
#
# COMPACT_ATOMS: atom_id res chain seq x y z
N MET A 1 -6.01 -22.82 -10.70
CA MET A 1 -7.18 -21.95 -10.51
C MET A 1 -7.47 -21.21 -11.80
N ASN A 2 -8.71 -21.21 -12.21
CA ASN A 2 -9.13 -20.50 -13.41
C ASN A 2 -9.20 -18.98 -13.13
N LYS A 3 -8.91 -18.13 -14.12
CA LYS A 3 -8.93 -16.67 -13.96
C LYS A 3 -10.27 -16.13 -13.45
N LYS A 4 -11.37 -16.74 -13.85
CA LYS A 4 -12.71 -16.38 -13.39
C LYS A 4 -12.93 -16.70 -11.91
N GLU A 5 -12.44 -17.83 -11.45
CA GLU A 5 -12.48 -18.24 -10.03
C GLU A 5 -11.64 -17.32 -9.14
N ALA A 6 -10.45 -16.92 -9.61
CA ALA A 6 -9.58 -15.98 -8.91
C ALA A 6 -10.25 -14.61 -8.72
N LEU A 7 -11.04 -14.16 -9.71
CA LEU A 7 -11.77 -12.90 -9.64
C LEU A 7 -12.98 -12.97 -8.68
N SER A 8 -13.68 -14.09 -8.63
CA SER A 8 -14.87 -14.27 -7.77
C SER A 8 -14.53 -14.40 -6.28
N GLN A 9 -13.31 -14.81 -5.95
CA GLN A 9 -12.86 -15.00 -4.57
C GLN A 9 -12.15 -13.78 -3.97
N ARG A 10 -12.17 -12.63 -4.65
CA ARG A 10 -11.56 -11.41 -4.13
C ARG A 10 -12.39 -10.82 -3.00
N GLN A 11 -11.70 -10.49 -1.93
CA GLN A 11 -12.27 -9.84 -0.76
C GLN A 11 -11.72 -8.42 -0.61
N TRP A 12 -12.39 -7.63 0.21
CA TRP A 12 -11.98 -6.28 0.56
C TRP A 12 -11.59 -6.23 2.02
N TYR A 13 -10.42 -5.68 2.29
CA TYR A 13 -9.91 -5.50 3.64
C TYR A 13 -9.66 -4.03 3.93
N VAL A 14 -9.92 -3.63 5.17
CA VAL A 14 -9.58 -2.30 5.68
C VAL A 14 -8.53 -2.42 6.79
N ILE A 15 -7.52 -1.57 6.72
CA ILE A 15 -6.42 -1.49 7.67
C ILE A 15 -6.38 -0.08 8.23
N ASP A 16 -6.35 0.04 9.56
CA ASP A 16 -6.10 1.30 10.23
C ASP A 16 -4.59 1.49 10.40
N ALA A 17 -4.06 2.55 9.78
CA ALA A 17 -2.63 2.89 9.82
C ALA A 17 -2.21 3.65 11.10
N ARG A 18 -3.15 4.03 11.94
CA ARG A 18 -2.90 4.78 13.17
C ARG A 18 -1.89 4.07 14.06
N GLY A 19 -0.77 4.74 14.33
CA GLY A 19 0.28 4.19 15.18
C GLY A 19 1.04 2.99 14.62
N LYS A 20 0.77 2.57 13.40
CA LYS A 20 1.46 1.47 12.74
C LYS A 20 2.77 1.90 12.11
N ILE A 21 3.77 1.03 12.13
CA ILE A 21 5.06 1.27 11.48
C ILE A 21 4.91 1.02 9.98
N LEU A 22 5.28 2.01 9.16
CA LEU A 22 5.10 2.01 7.71
C LEU A 22 5.65 0.72 7.05
N GLY A 23 6.89 0.36 7.32
CA GLY A 23 7.53 -0.79 6.67
C GLY A 23 6.86 -2.13 6.99
N ARG A 24 6.52 -2.35 8.26
CA ARG A 24 5.85 -3.58 8.71
C ARG A 24 4.44 -3.68 8.14
N MET A 25 3.69 -2.59 8.17
CA MET A 25 2.36 -2.55 7.57
C MET A 25 2.42 -2.79 6.06
N ALA A 26 3.36 -2.16 5.36
CA ALA A 26 3.53 -2.34 3.91
C ALA A 26 3.86 -3.78 3.52
N THR A 27 4.61 -4.51 4.35
CA THR A 27 4.90 -5.94 4.14
C THR A 27 3.63 -6.79 4.16
N GLU A 28 2.76 -6.58 5.14
CA GLU A 28 1.50 -7.31 5.24
C GLU A 28 0.55 -6.95 4.09
N ILE A 29 0.45 -5.67 3.74
CA ILE A 29 -0.33 -5.23 2.58
C ILE A 29 0.16 -5.90 1.29
N ALA A 30 1.47 -5.95 1.07
CA ALA A 30 2.05 -6.58 -0.13
C ALA A 30 1.73 -8.08 -0.21
N LYS A 31 1.73 -8.79 0.92
CA LYS A 31 1.31 -10.21 0.98
C LYS A 31 -0.14 -10.40 0.56
N VAL A 32 -1.04 -9.56 1.08
CA VAL A 32 -2.48 -9.62 0.77
C VAL A 32 -2.75 -9.27 -0.69
N LEU A 33 -2.13 -8.21 -1.22
CA LEU A 33 -2.27 -7.79 -2.61
C LEU A 33 -1.80 -8.88 -3.59
N ARG A 34 -0.73 -9.60 -3.25
CA ARG A 34 -0.22 -10.72 -4.05
C ARG A 34 -1.04 -12.00 -3.91
N GLY A 35 -1.80 -12.12 -2.83
CA GLY A 35 -2.55 -13.33 -2.52
C GLY A 35 -1.74 -14.45 -1.90
N LYS A 36 -0.57 -14.16 -1.31
CA LYS A 36 0.28 -15.16 -0.65
C LYS A 36 -0.35 -15.81 0.58
N HIS A 37 -1.38 -15.20 1.15
CA HIS A 37 -2.16 -15.74 2.27
C HIS A 37 -3.15 -16.83 1.84
N LYS A 38 -3.38 -16.98 0.53
CA LYS A 38 -4.32 -17.97 -0.01
C LYS A 38 -3.59 -19.23 -0.46
N PRO A 39 -4.18 -20.43 -0.26
CA PRO A 39 -3.58 -21.70 -0.73
C PRO A 39 -3.52 -21.79 -2.25
N CYS A 40 -4.36 -21.05 -2.95
CA CYS A 40 -4.43 -20.99 -4.41
C CYS A 40 -3.44 -20.01 -5.06
N TYR A 41 -2.48 -19.49 -4.30
CA TYR A 41 -1.48 -18.56 -4.81
C TYR A 41 -0.69 -19.13 -5.98
N THR A 42 -0.65 -18.37 -7.08
CA THR A 42 0.19 -18.64 -8.26
C THR A 42 0.93 -17.39 -8.67
N PRO A 43 2.26 -17.46 -8.97
CA PRO A 43 3.06 -16.27 -9.26
C PRO A 43 2.63 -15.50 -10.51
N ASN A 44 2.01 -16.17 -11.46
CA ASN A 44 1.61 -15.62 -12.76
C ASN A 44 0.18 -15.05 -12.79
N GLN A 45 -0.60 -15.26 -11.72
CA GLN A 45 -1.99 -14.82 -11.65
C GLN A 45 -2.20 -13.86 -10.47
N ASP A 46 -3.17 -12.97 -10.64
CA ASP A 46 -3.62 -12.07 -9.60
C ASP A 46 -4.72 -12.74 -8.76
N ALA A 47 -4.31 -13.47 -7.73
CA ALA A 47 -5.19 -14.10 -6.75
C ALA A 47 -5.42 -13.24 -5.49
N GLY A 48 -4.81 -12.05 -5.40
CA GLY A 48 -4.86 -11.18 -4.24
C GLY A 48 -6.17 -10.42 -4.08
N ASP A 49 -6.31 -9.80 -2.92
CA ASP A 49 -7.48 -9.06 -2.50
C ASP A 49 -7.28 -7.55 -2.59
N PHE A 50 -8.36 -6.79 -2.42
CA PHE A 50 -8.32 -5.34 -2.32
C PHE A 50 -7.98 -4.92 -0.89
N VAL A 51 -7.18 -3.88 -0.76
CA VAL A 51 -6.79 -3.33 0.55
C VAL A 51 -7.09 -1.83 0.59
N ILE A 52 -7.81 -1.43 1.63
CA ILE A 52 -8.09 -0.03 1.97
C ILE A 52 -7.25 0.31 3.20
N VAL A 53 -6.50 1.40 3.14
CA VAL A 53 -5.74 1.92 4.28
C VAL A 53 -6.34 3.26 4.68
N VAL A 54 -6.69 3.40 5.94
CA VAL A 54 -7.22 4.64 6.50
C VAL A 54 -6.24 5.23 7.52
N ASN A 55 -6.41 6.51 7.86
CA ASN A 55 -5.55 7.23 8.81
C ASN A 55 -4.06 7.25 8.43
N ALA A 56 -3.74 7.38 7.15
CA ALA A 56 -2.36 7.38 6.68
C ALA A 56 -1.51 8.53 7.24
N ARG A 57 -2.11 9.63 7.69
CA ARG A 57 -1.40 10.73 8.37
C ARG A 57 -0.78 10.34 9.70
N GLU A 58 -1.35 9.37 10.39
CA GLU A 58 -0.94 8.94 11.73
C GLU A 58 0.05 7.77 11.71
N ILE A 59 0.63 7.50 10.54
CA ILE A 59 1.61 6.45 10.36
C ILE A 59 2.93 6.80 11.06
N LYS A 60 3.59 5.79 11.61
CA LYS A 60 4.88 5.97 12.31
C LYS A 60 6.05 5.49 11.46
N LEU A 61 7.15 6.22 11.58
CA LEU A 61 8.47 5.81 11.08
C LEU A 61 9.39 5.58 12.27
N THR A 62 10.16 4.50 12.23
CA THR A 62 11.10 4.15 13.32
C THR A 62 12.40 4.92 13.22
N GLY A 63 13.04 5.18 14.37
CA GLY A 63 14.30 5.90 14.45
C GLY A 63 14.21 7.34 13.96
N ALA A 64 15.27 7.84 13.36
CA ALA A 64 15.35 9.20 12.82
C ALA A 64 14.88 9.32 11.36
N LYS A 65 14.16 8.34 10.82
CA LYS A 65 13.74 8.33 9.42
C LYS A 65 12.84 9.51 9.04
N LEU A 66 12.06 10.01 9.99
CA LEU A 66 11.17 11.15 9.74
C LEU A 66 11.96 12.38 9.27
N ASP A 67 13.13 12.61 9.85
CA ASP A 67 14.01 13.75 9.55
C ASP A 67 15.03 13.43 8.46
N GLN A 68 15.55 12.21 8.43
CA GLN A 68 16.68 11.83 7.58
C GLN A 68 16.27 11.22 6.24
N LYS A 69 15.12 10.55 6.16
CA LYS A 69 14.68 9.94 4.92
C LYS A 69 14.21 11.00 3.94
N VAL A 70 14.73 10.94 2.71
CA VAL A 70 14.40 11.86 1.64
C VAL A 70 13.80 11.09 0.46
N TYR A 71 12.68 11.59 -0.05
CA TYR A 71 12.03 11.08 -1.26
C TYR A 71 12.42 11.98 -2.44
N TYR A 72 13.05 11.37 -3.44
CA TYR A 72 13.46 12.05 -4.67
C TYR A 72 12.49 11.77 -5.80
N ARG A 73 12.17 12.82 -6.57
CA ARG A 73 11.42 12.72 -7.81
C ARG A 73 12.08 13.57 -8.88
N HIS A 74 12.23 13.02 -10.08
CA HIS A 74 12.79 13.71 -11.23
C HIS A 74 11.71 13.99 -12.26
N SER A 75 11.66 15.22 -12.80
CA SER A 75 10.67 15.63 -13.81
C SER A 75 11.06 15.25 -15.25
N GLU A 76 12.20 14.56 -15.43
CA GLU A 76 12.80 14.21 -16.74
C GLU A 76 13.34 15.40 -17.55
N TYR A 77 13.36 16.60 -16.97
CA TYR A 77 14.02 17.77 -17.52
C TYR A 77 15.38 18.02 -16.83
N PRO A 78 16.38 18.64 -17.52
CA PRO A 78 17.65 19.00 -16.90
C PRO A 78 17.46 19.82 -15.62
N GLY A 79 18.10 19.41 -14.50
CA GLY A 79 17.94 20.06 -13.20
C GLY A 79 16.58 19.85 -12.52
N GLY A 80 15.75 18.94 -13.01
CA GLY A 80 14.38 18.71 -12.52
C GLY A 80 14.27 17.77 -11.31
N ILE A 81 15.32 17.56 -10.55
CA ILE A 81 15.26 16.75 -9.33
C ILE A 81 14.60 17.53 -8.19
N ARG A 82 13.62 16.90 -7.54
CA ARG A 82 12.94 17.42 -6.35
C ARG A 82 13.11 16.47 -5.21
N ALA A 83 13.40 17.01 -4.03
CA ALA A 83 13.58 16.26 -2.79
C ALA A 83 12.53 16.69 -1.78
N ARG A 84 11.95 15.73 -1.06
CA ARG A 84 11.05 15.97 0.07
C ARG A 84 11.49 15.10 1.23
N SER A 85 11.55 15.66 2.43
CA SER A 85 11.78 14.86 3.63
C SER A 85 10.56 13.97 3.94
N ALA A 86 10.77 12.91 4.71
CA ALA A 86 9.67 12.03 5.12
C ALA A 86 8.60 12.77 5.94
N ALA A 87 9.02 13.75 6.76
CA ALA A 87 8.08 14.60 7.50
C ALA A 87 7.17 15.41 6.57
N GLN A 88 7.75 16.06 5.57
CA GLN A 88 6.98 16.81 4.56
C GLN A 88 6.05 15.91 3.76
N MET A 89 6.53 14.72 3.36
CA MET A 89 5.71 13.76 2.64
C MET A 89 4.53 13.27 3.46
N ARG A 90 4.72 13.00 4.75
CA ARG A 90 3.65 12.59 5.65
C ARG A 90 2.58 13.67 5.82
N ASP A 91 2.99 14.92 5.90
CA ASP A 91 2.07 16.04 6.13
C ASP A 91 1.31 16.44 4.86
N GLU A 92 1.98 16.45 3.71
CA GLU A 92 1.39 16.86 2.43
C GLU A 92 0.67 15.72 1.71
N LYS A 93 1.30 14.55 1.62
CA LYS A 93 0.84 13.40 0.82
C LYS A 93 1.10 12.05 1.51
N PRO A 94 0.46 11.77 2.64
CA PRO A 94 0.65 10.52 3.36
C PRO A 94 0.26 9.29 2.54
N GLU A 95 -0.72 9.42 1.64
CA GLU A 95 -1.16 8.34 0.76
C GLU A 95 -0.02 7.88 -0.16
N GLU A 96 0.71 8.83 -0.76
CA GLU A 96 1.85 8.54 -1.63
C GLU A 96 2.96 7.80 -0.90
N MET A 97 3.21 8.13 0.38
CA MET A 97 4.20 7.46 1.22
C MET A 97 3.88 5.96 1.37
N VAL A 98 2.64 5.61 1.67
CA VAL A 98 2.20 4.22 1.79
C VAL A 98 2.29 3.49 0.46
N VAL A 99 1.80 4.11 -0.62
CA VAL A 99 1.84 3.51 -1.97
C VAL A 99 3.27 3.23 -2.41
N LEU A 100 4.21 4.16 -2.21
CA LEU A 100 5.61 3.97 -2.56
C LEU A 100 6.26 2.83 -1.75
N ALA A 101 5.96 2.73 -0.44
CA ALA A 101 6.46 1.66 0.39
C ALA A 101 5.97 0.27 -0.09
N VAL A 102 4.69 0.14 -0.38
CA VAL A 102 4.10 -1.11 -0.90
C VAL A 102 4.63 -1.44 -2.29
N LYS A 103 4.70 -0.46 -3.18
CA LYS A 103 5.22 -0.63 -4.54
C LYS A 103 6.68 -1.11 -4.53
N GLY A 104 7.50 -0.61 -3.60
CA GLY A 104 8.88 -1.08 -3.43
C GLY A 104 8.99 -2.53 -2.97
N MET A 105 7.97 -3.06 -2.28
CA MET A 105 7.92 -4.45 -1.79
C MET A 105 7.28 -5.43 -2.77
N LEU A 106 6.63 -4.93 -3.80
CA LEU A 106 6.07 -5.76 -4.88
C LEU A 106 7.15 -6.04 -5.95
N PRO A 107 7.08 -7.18 -6.65
CA PRO A 107 8.00 -7.48 -7.75
C PRO A 107 7.86 -6.46 -8.87
N LYS A 108 8.98 -6.14 -9.55
CA LYS A 108 9.01 -5.15 -10.64
C LYS A 108 8.61 -5.77 -11.97
N ASN A 109 7.32 -6.04 -12.14
CA ASN A 109 6.77 -6.64 -13.37
C ASN A 109 5.42 -6.01 -13.77
N ARG A 110 4.88 -6.43 -14.91
CA ARG A 110 3.58 -5.94 -15.40
C ARG A 110 2.42 -6.26 -14.47
N LEU A 111 2.46 -7.43 -13.82
CA LEU A 111 1.43 -7.86 -12.87
C LEU A 111 1.38 -6.91 -11.66
N SER A 112 2.51 -6.50 -11.12
CA SER A 112 2.56 -5.59 -9.97
C SER A 112 1.95 -4.23 -10.24
N ARG A 113 2.01 -3.74 -11.47
CA ARG A 113 1.31 -2.49 -11.84
C ARG A 113 -0.20 -2.61 -11.63
N LYS A 114 -0.77 -3.79 -11.92
CA LYS A 114 -2.18 -4.08 -11.66
C LYS A 114 -2.46 -4.32 -10.17
N LEU A 115 -1.53 -4.93 -9.45
CA LEU A 115 -1.68 -5.17 -8.01
C LEU A 115 -1.74 -3.85 -7.22
N VAL A 116 -0.91 -2.87 -7.57
CA VAL A 116 -0.91 -1.55 -6.90
C VAL A 116 -2.26 -0.83 -7.05
N THR A 117 -2.97 -1.01 -8.15
CA THR A 117 -4.29 -0.38 -8.34
C THR A 117 -5.36 -0.88 -7.37
N LYS A 118 -5.17 -2.06 -6.76
CA LYS A 118 -6.04 -2.62 -5.73
C LYS A 118 -5.80 -2.04 -4.34
N LEU A 119 -4.73 -1.28 -4.16
CA LEU A 119 -4.46 -0.56 -2.93
C LEU A 119 -5.14 0.81 -2.99
N LYS A 120 -5.99 1.08 -2.00
CA LYS A 120 -6.67 2.36 -1.81
C LYS A 120 -6.23 2.96 -0.48
N VAL A 121 -5.62 4.14 -0.51
CA VAL A 121 -5.08 4.78 0.68
C VAL A 121 -5.79 6.10 0.90
N TYR A 122 -6.18 6.36 2.15
CA TYR A 122 -6.85 7.58 2.58
C TYR A 122 -6.15 8.18 3.79
N ALA A 123 -5.98 9.48 3.77
CA ALA A 123 -5.31 10.22 4.86
C ALA A 123 -6.13 10.24 6.15
N GLY A 124 -7.45 10.33 6.03
CA GLY A 124 -8.41 10.37 7.14
C GLY A 124 -9.03 9.01 7.47
N PRO A 125 -9.99 8.99 8.40
CA PRO A 125 -10.67 7.76 8.82
C PRO A 125 -11.76 7.29 7.84
N GLU A 126 -12.20 8.16 6.93
CA GLU A 126 -13.31 7.88 6.03
C GLU A 126 -12.83 7.28 4.71
N HIS A 127 -13.63 6.38 4.15
CA HIS A 127 -13.42 5.79 2.83
C HIS A 127 -14.76 5.60 2.09
N PRO A 128 -14.81 5.73 0.76
CA PRO A 128 -16.05 5.62 -0.03
C PRO A 128 -16.39 4.17 -0.41
N HIS A 129 -15.90 3.18 0.32
CA HIS A 129 -16.02 1.75 -0.04
C HIS A 129 -16.96 0.94 0.87
N ASP A 130 -17.98 1.57 1.44
CA ASP A 130 -18.94 0.89 2.33
C ASP A 130 -19.76 -0.17 1.60
N ALA A 131 -20.07 0.07 0.33
CA ALA A 131 -20.83 -0.87 -0.52
C ALA A 131 -20.11 -2.22 -0.71
N GLN A 132 -18.77 -2.24 -0.67
CA GLN A 132 -17.96 -3.44 -0.79
C GLN A 132 -17.87 -4.24 0.51
N LYS A 133 -18.38 -3.73 1.63
CA LYS A 133 -18.36 -4.35 2.96
C LYS A 133 -16.95 -4.84 3.36
N PRO A 134 -15.97 -3.95 3.44
CA PRO A 134 -14.60 -4.34 3.74
C PRO A 134 -14.48 -4.94 5.14
N GLN A 135 -13.72 -6.02 5.27
CA GLN A 135 -13.45 -6.67 6.54
C GLN A 135 -12.22 -6.05 7.21
N PRO A 136 -12.23 -5.82 8.55
CA PRO A 136 -11.06 -5.33 9.24
C PRO A 136 -9.94 -6.38 9.21
N LEU A 137 -8.73 -5.95 8.86
CA LEU A 137 -7.53 -6.78 8.87
C LEU A 137 -6.60 -6.28 9.97
N ALA A 138 -6.31 -7.15 10.93
CA ALA A 138 -5.33 -6.86 11.97
C ALA A 138 -3.92 -7.04 11.42
N VAL A 139 -3.12 -5.99 11.47
CA VAL A 139 -1.73 -5.99 11.02
C VAL A 139 -0.82 -5.88 12.23
N ARG A 140 0.15 -6.78 12.30
CA ARG A 140 1.23 -6.71 13.28
C ARG A 140 2.25 -5.64 12.84
N ALA A 141 2.13 -4.48 13.38
CA ALA A 141 3.04 -3.39 12.99
C ALA A 141 3.48 -2.54 14.18
#